data_5d2af3cf70b36bd487308f826d928dd3
#
_entry.id   5d2af3cf70b36bd487308f826d928dd3
#
_cell.length_a   1.000
_cell.length_b   1.000
_cell.length_c   1.000
_cell.angle_alpha   90.00
_cell.angle_beta   90.00
_cell.angle_gamma   90.00
#
_symmetry.space_group_name_H-M   'P 1'
#
loop_
_entity.id
_entity.type
_entity.pdbx_description
1 polymer ?
#
loop_
_entity_poly.entity_id
_entity_poly.type
_entity_poly.pdbx_seq_one_letter_code
_entity_poly.pdbx_strand_id
1 'polypeptide(L)'
;MYNIMDDESKTIMVTVGQYKFQIIDNALYSRDKTEIYGRNFKIGGTYPDNLQISVIYENNKPVYASMPSILSDPERLFIRPLDNGGGTIIMTKTLLNYVYTQLPTLTHINFDDNSNIVCATEEELKNGTYNPMPLYYFSILFNGQTWYENYFNATQKDEVRHQQYRTRVTEFLYSPEFKRNIRFDRFVALFGKREEEMTELYQYYNNANNFNDFFQSIPKQDRCRLVDPWIEQFMKFILNDAFYNENWVIHLPLEMSEENNQSRKYYCPKGIITNNFQSQNICISQEDV
;
A
#
# COMPACT_ATOMS: atom_id res chain seq x y z
N MET A 1 -20.58 2.63 -28.72
CA MET A 1 -21.16 2.72 -27.37
C MET A 1 -21.59 1.30 -27.00
N TYR A 2 -20.76 0.57 -26.26
CA TYR A 2 -21.10 -0.80 -25.85
C TYR A 2 -22.02 -0.70 -24.65
N ASN A 3 -23.27 -1.15 -24.79
CA ASN A 3 -24.15 -1.38 -23.65
C ASN A 3 -23.61 -2.60 -22.89
N ILE A 4 -22.92 -2.36 -21.80
CA ILE A 4 -22.44 -3.37 -20.86
C ILE A 4 -23.66 -3.83 -20.08
N MET A 5 -24.09 -5.05 -20.26
CA MET A 5 -25.04 -5.70 -19.34
C MET A 5 -24.22 -6.47 -18.32
N ASP A 6 -24.32 -6.08 -17.05
CA ASP A 6 -23.81 -6.85 -15.91
C ASP A 6 -24.67 -8.11 -15.76
N ASP A 7 -24.16 -9.27 -16.16
CA ASP A 7 -25.01 -10.45 -16.33
C ASP A 7 -24.92 -11.49 -15.22
N GLU A 8 -23.83 -11.55 -14.48
CA GLU A 8 -23.73 -12.43 -13.30
C GLU A 8 -22.92 -11.77 -12.20
N SER A 9 -23.62 -11.17 -11.25
CA SER A 9 -23.04 -10.61 -10.03
C SER A 9 -23.22 -11.56 -8.87
N LYS A 10 -22.12 -12.01 -8.27
CA LYS A 10 -22.10 -12.82 -7.06
C LYS A 10 -21.65 -11.97 -5.88
N THR A 11 -22.49 -11.94 -4.85
CA THR A 11 -22.16 -11.25 -3.59
C THR A 11 -21.79 -12.27 -2.52
N ILE A 12 -20.66 -12.05 -1.85
CA ILE A 12 -20.12 -12.95 -0.82
C ILE A 12 -19.82 -12.14 0.43
N MET A 13 -20.27 -12.62 1.58
CA MET A 13 -19.92 -12.04 2.88
C MET A 13 -18.73 -12.82 3.45
N VAL A 14 -17.68 -12.07 3.85
CA VAL A 14 -16.45 -12.63 4.43
C VAL A 14 -16.22 -11.99 5.79
N THR A 15 -15.90 -12.82 6.79
CA THR A 15 -15.54 -12.34 8.13
C THR A 15 -14.09 -12.73 8.40
N VAL A 16 -13.25 -11.73 8.74
CA VAL A 16 -11.84 -11.93 9.08
C VAL A 16 -11.56 -11.20 10.40
N GLY A 17 -11.33 -11.95 11.47
CA GLY A 17 -11.20 -11.38 12.81
C GLY A 17 -12.46 -10.58 13.20
N GLN A 18 -12.29 -9.31 13.49
CA GLN A 18 -13.39 -8.40 13.85
C GLN A 18 -14.07 -7.74 12.64
N TYR A 19 -13.50 -7.91 11.43
CA TYR A 19 -13.97 -7.23 10.23
C TYR A 19 -14.95 -8.09 9.44
N LYS A 20 -15.97 -7.44 8.88
CA LYS A 20 -16.90 -8.04 7.92
C LYS A 20 -16.83 -7.30 6.61
N PHE A 21 -16.58 -8.03 5.54
CA PHE A 21 -16.47 -7.50 4.19
C PHE A 21 -17.54 -8.09 3.28
N GLN A 22 -17.96 -7.30 2.32
CA GLN A 22 -18.75 -7.76 1.19
C GLN A 22 -17.84 -7.79 -0.04
N ILE A 23 -17.74 -8.94 -0.70
CA ILE A 23 -17.08 -9.09 -1.99
C ILE A 23 -18.17 -9.18 -3.05
N ILE A 24 -18.04 -8.37 -4.09
CA ILE A 24 -18.82 -8.48 -5.32
C ILE A 24 -17.90 -8.98 -6.42
N ASP A 25 -18.36 -10.01 -7.10
CA ASP A 25 -17.64 -10.68 -8.18
C ASP A 25 -18.55 -10.65 -9.42
N ASN A 26 -18.20 -9.78 -10.37
CA ASN A 26 -18.96 -9.54 -11.59
C ASN A 26 -18.20 -10.06 -12.80
N ALA A 27 -18.78 -11.02 -13.51
CA ALA A 27 -18.32 -11.43 -14.83
C ALA A 27 -18.97 -10.56 -15.91
N LEU A 28 -18.14 -10.11 -16.85
CA LEU A 28 -18.52 -9.27 -17.98
C LEU A 28 -18.49 -10.12 -19.25
N TYR A 29 -19.66 -10.32 -19.85
CA TYR A 29 -19.82 -11.16 -21.04
C TYR A 29 -19.96 -10.34 -22.31
N SER A 30 -19.60 -10.95 -23.45
CA SER A 30 -19.97 -10.47 -24.78
C SER A 30 -21.50 -10.38 -24.91
N ARG A 31 -21.98 -9.60 -25.89
CA ARG A 31 -23.40 -9.33 -26.06
C ARG A 31 -24.23 -10.63 -26.32
N ASP A 32 -23.63 -11.63 -26.92
CA ASP A 32 -24.22 -12.94 -27.15
C ASP A 32 -23.99 -13.94 -26.00
N LYS A 33 -23.35 -13.50 -24.92
CA LYS A 33 -23.00 -14.29 -23.71
C LYS A 33 -22.13 -15.53 -24.00
N THR A 34 -21.43 -15.55 -25.11
CA THR A 34 -20.58 -16.69 -25.47
C THR A 34 -19.17 -16.58 -24.89
N GLU A 35 -18.70 -15.37 -24.65
CA GLU A 35 -17.34 -15.13 -24.20
C GLU A 35 -17.29 -14.18 -22.99
N ILE A 36 -16.41 -14.48 -22.03
CA ILE A 36 -16.04 -13.57 -20.96
C ILE A 36 -14.93 -12.67 -21.48
N TYR A 37 -15.11 -11.35 -21.47
CA TYR A 37 -14.07 -10.39 -21.82
C TYR A 37 -13.47 -9.66 -20.62
N GLY A 38 -14.13 -9.75 -19.44
CA GLY A 38 -13.63 -9.14 -18.23
C GLY A 38 -14.29 -9.69 -16.97
N ARG A 39 -13.66 -9.41 -15.82
CA ARG A 39 -14.20 -9.72 -14.49
C ARG A 39 -13.79 -8.67 -13.52
N ASN A 40 -14.72 -8.14 -12.74
CA ASN A 40 -14.47 -7.14 -11.73
C ASN A 40 -14.72 -7.73 -10.34
N PHE A 41 -13.72 -7.64 -9.49
CA PHE A 41 -13.81 -8.01 -8.09
C PHE A 41 -13.76 -6.75 -7.25
N LYS A 42 -14.76 -6.55 -6.40
CA LYS A 42 -14.83 -5.40 -5.49
C LYS A 42 -14.93 -5.91 -4.07
N ILE A 43 -14.37 -5.17 -3.13
CA ILE A 43 -14.49 -5.45 -1.70
C ILE A 43 -14.74 -4.16 -0.93
N GLY A 44 -15.53 -4.26 0.12
CA GLY A 44 -15.79 -3.18 1.05
C GLY A 44 -16.67 -3.65 2.21
N GLY A 45 -17.14 -2.70 3.03
CA GLY A 45 -18.08 -2.97 4.11
C GLY A 45 -19.53 -2.77 3.67
N THR A 46 -20.12 -1.64 4.06
CA THR A 46 -21.49 -1.27 3.67
C THR A 46 -21.59 -1.00 2.17
N TYR A 47 -20.53 -0.49 1.56
CA TYR A 47 -20.38 -0.30 0.12
C TYR A 47 -19.18 -1.09 -0.37
N PRO A 48 -19.33 -1.95 -1.38
CA PRO A 48 -18.29 -2.90 -1.81
C PRO A 48 -17.33 -2.32 -2.86
N ASP A 49 -17.09 -1.02 -2.88
CA ASP A 49 -16.29 -0.34 -3.91
C ASP A 49 -15.01 0.34 -3.38
N ASN A 50 -14.55 -0.07 -2.20
CA ASN A 50 -13.34 0.51 -1.62
C ASN A 50 -12.06 0.03 -2.26
N LEU A 51 -12.05 -1.20 -2.71
CA LEU A 51 -10.99 -1.78 -3.49
C LEU A 51 -11.61 -2.55 -4.65
N GLN A 52 -11.10 -2.31 -5.84
CA GLN A 52 -11.48 -3.03 -7.04
C GLN A 52 -10.25 -3.64 -7.70
N ILE A 53 -10.42 -4.87 -8.20
CA ILE A 53 -9.48 -5.53 -9.11
C ILE A 53 -10.26 -5.84 -10.39
N SER A 54 -9.74 -5.35 -11.52
CA SER A 54 -10.31 -5.59 -12.85
C SER A 54 -9.41 -6.54 -13.60
N VAL A 55 -10.00 -7.59 -14.17
CA VAL A 55 -9.31 -8.62 -14.95
C VAL A 55 -9.83 -8.62 -16.37
N ILE A 56 -8.92 -8.56 -17.32
CA ILE A 56 -9.22 -8.65 -18.77
C ILE A 56 -8.98 -10.08 -19.22
N TYR A 57 -9.88 -10.57 -20.07
CA TYR A 57 -9.84 -11.90 -20.63
C TYR A 57 -9.64 -11.86 -22.14
N GLU A 58 -8.87 -12.79 -22.65
CA GLU A 58 -8.75 -13.11 -24.06
C GLU A 58 -8.94 -14.61 -24.24
N ASN A 59 -9.82 -15.00 -25.16
CA ASN A 59 -10.16 -16.41 -25.40
C ASN A 59 -10.56 -17.15 -24.11
N ASN A 60 -11.38 -16.51 -23.27
CA ASN A 60 -11.83 -17.00 -21.97
C ASN A 60 -10.69 -17.28 -20.95
N LYS A 61 -9.51 -16.69 -21.14
CA LYS A 61 -8.38 -16.78 -20.19
C LYS A 61 -8.02 -15.41 -19.64
N PRO A 62 -7.73 -15.28 -18.33
CA PRO A 62 -7.28 -14.03 -17.79
C PRO A 62 -5.86 -13.71 -18.31
N VAL A 63 -5.69 -12.53 -18.91
CA VAL A 63 -4.41 -12.09 -19.50
C VAL A 63 -3.82 -10.88 -18.80
N TYR A 64 -4.65 -10.07 -18.13
CA TYR A 64 -4.19 -8.88 -17.44
C TYR A 64 -5.10 -8.58 -16.25
N ALA A 65 -4.50 -8.17 -15.15
CA ALA A 65 -5.23 -7.70 -13.98
C ALA A 65 -4.65 -6.38 -13.48
N SER A 66 -5.55 -5.47 -13.07
CA SER A 66 -5.17 -4.18 -12.51
C SER A 66 -5.98 -3.83 -11.27
N MET A 67 -5.32 -3.08 -10.38
CA MET A 67 -5.90 -2.53 -9.17
C MET A 67 -5.74 -1.00 -9.23
N PRO A 68 -6.78 -0.26 -9.66
CA PRO A 68 -6.65 1.17 -9.93
C PRO A 68 -6.49 2.03 -8.68
N SER A 69 -7.11 1.63 -7.55
CA SER A 69 -7.03 2.39 -6.30
C SER A 69 -7.52 1.59 -5.10
N ILE A 70 -7.03 1.97 -3.92
CA ILE A 70 -7.59 1.59 -2.62
C ILE A 70 -8.14 2.85 -1.98
N LEU A 71 -9.44 2.87 -1.70
CA LEU A 71 -10.10 3.98 -0.99
C LEU A 71 -10.18 3.63 0.50
N SER A 72 -9.55 4.42 1.33
CA SER A 72 -9.73 4.38 2.79
C SER A 72 -10.74 5.44 3.21
N ASP A 73 -12.01 5.24 2.88
CA ASP A 73 -13.07 6.11 3.36
C ASP A 73 -13.74 5.46 4.58
N PRO A 74 -13.44 5.94 5.80
CA PRO A 74 -13.96 5.35 7.03
C PRO A 74 -15.50 5.46 7.15
N GLU A 75 -16.13 6.43 6.48
CA GLU A 75 -17.58 6.61 6.57
C GLU A 75 -18.35 5.60 5.69
N ARG A 76 -17.71 5.08 4.65
CA ARG A 76 -18.36 4.18 3.68
C ARG A 76 -18.23 2.70 3.99
N LEU A 77 -17.36 2.31 4.94
CA LEU A 77 -16.76 1.00 4.85
C LEU A 77 -17.22 -0.04 5.81
N PHE A 78 -17.56 0.31 7.03
CA PHE A 78 -17.64 -0.71 8.06
C PHE A 78 -18.72 -0.43 9.08
N ILE A 79 -19.25 -1.53 9.62
CA ILE A 79 -19.94 -1.52 10.91
C ILE A 79 -19.01 -0.96 12.02
N ARG A 80 -17.68 -0.98 11.78
CA ARG A 80 -16.66 -0.25 12.55
C ARG A 80 -15.63 0.32 11.57
N PRO A 81 -15.10 1.54 11.80
CA PRO A 81 -14.02 2.08 10.98
C PRO A 81 -12.83 1.12 10.98
N LEU A 82 -12.16 1.03 9.83
CA LEU A 82 -10.87 0.34 9.75
C LEU A 82 -9.90 1.04 10.70
N ASP A 83 -9.27 0.29 11.59
CA ASP A 83 -8.17 0.82 12.38
C ASP A 83 -7.08 1.34 11.44
N ASN A 84 -6.39 2.41 11.85
CA ASN A 84 -5.40 3.12 11.04
C ASN A 84 -4.40 2.16 10.39
N GLY A 85 -4.67 1.71 9.17
CA GLY A 85 -3.84 0.84 8.34
C GLY A 85 -4.18 -0.65 8.40
N GLY A 86 -4.42 -1.24 9.58
CA GLY A 86 -4.59 -2.69 9.74
C GLY A 86 -5.78 -3.24 8.97
N GLY A 87 -6.94 -2.61 9.09
CA GLY A 87 -8.13 -3.04 8.38
C GLY A 87 -8.03 -2.96 6.86
N THR A 88 -7.33 -1.94 6.31
CA THR A 88 -7.08 -1.83 4.87
C THR A 88 -6.19 -2.96 4.37
N ILE A 89 -5.16 -3.34 5.15
CA ILE A 89 -4.29 -4.47 4.82
C ILE A 89 -5.09 -5.77 4.78
N ILE A 90 -5.91 -6.01 5.80
CA ILE A 90 -6.76 -7.22 5.89
C ILE A 90 -7.73 -7.27 4.71
N MET A 91 -8.40 -6.18 4.41
CA MET A 91 -9.32 -6.05 3.27
C MET A 91 -8.61 -6.40 1.96
N THR A 92 -7.45 -5.80 1.72
CA THR A 92 -6.68 -6.00 0.50
C THR A 92 -6.22 -7.45 0.37
N LYS A 93 -5.62 -8.03 1.43
CA LYS A 93 -5.21 -9.44 1.46
C LYS A 93 -6.40 -10.38 1.20
N THR A 94 -7.56 -10.06 1.77
CA THR A 94 -8.80 -10.85 1.58
C THR A 94 -9.21 -10.87 0.12
N LEU A 95 -9.22 -9.70 -0.55
CA LEU A 95 -9.57 -9.64 -1.97
C LEU A 95 -8.55 -10.34 -2.86
N LEU A 96 -7.25 -10.11 -2.62
CA LEU A 96 -6.17 -10.76 -3.38
C LEU A 96 -6.25 -12.29 -3.31
N ASN A 97 -6.47 -12.83 -2.10
CA ASN A 97 -6.65 -14.27 -1.90
C ASN A 97 -7.92 -14.79 -2.57
N TYR A 98 -9.02 -14.03 -2.51
CA TYR A 98 -10.25 -14.41 -3.20
C TYR A 98 -10.02 -14.45 -4.72
N VAL A 99 -9.41 -13.42 -5.29
CA VAL A 99 -9.10 -13.37 -6.73
C VAL A 99 -8.22 -14.55 -7.15
N TYR A 100 -7.16 -14.84 -6.39
CA TYR A 100 -6.30 -15.99 -6.66
C TYR A 100 -7.06 -17.32 -6.61
N THR A 101 -7.95 -17.49 -5.63
CA THR A 101 -8.78 -18.70 -5.52
C THR A 101 -9.71 -18.86 -6.74
N GLN A 102 -10.26 -17.77 -7.26
CA GLN A 102 -11.11 -17.81 -8.44
C GLN A 102 -10.31 -17.95 -9.76
N LEU A 103 -9.08 -17.41 -9.78
CA LEU A 103 -8.24 -17.33 -10.98
C LEU A 103 -6.81 -17.80 -10.65
N PRO A 104 -6.58 -19.10 -10.40
CA PRO A 104 -5.29 -19.61 -9.97
C PRO A 104 -4.18 -19.52 -11.03
N THR A 105 -4.54 -19.21 -12.28
CA THR A 105 -3.57 -18.95 -13.35
C THR A 105 -3.09 -17.51 -13.42
N LEU A 106 -3.72 -16.61 -12.66
CA LEU A 106 -3.30 -15.23 -12.57
C LEU A 106 -2.07 -15.13 -11.62
N THR A 107 -0.95 -14.68 -12.16
CA THR A 107 0.33 -14.65 -11.43
C THR A 107 0.65 -13.30 -10.81
N HIS A 108 0.02 -12.23 -11.27
CA HIS A 108 0.27 -10.89 -10.75
C HIS A 108 -0.87 -9.91 -11.04
N ILE A 109 -0.91 -8.84 -10.24
CA ILE A 109 -1.84 -7.72 -10.39
C ILE A 109 -1.02 -6.45 -10.53
N ASN A 110 -1.28 -5.67 -11.58
CA ASN A 110 -0.62 -4.39 -11.85
C ASN A 110 -1.30 -3.25 -11.11
N PHE A 111 -0.54 -2.25 -10.67
CA PHE A 111 -1.08 -1.03 -10.08
C PHE A 111 -0.08 0.13 -10.19
N ASP A 112 -0.58 1.35 -9.97
CA ASP A 112 0.24 2.54 -9.79
C ASP A 112 0.09 3.00 -8.34
N ASP A 113 1.21 3.32 -7.67
CA ASP A 113 1.17 3.78 -6.27
C ASP A 113 0.88 5.28 -6.22
N ASN A 114 -0.39 5.63 -6.28
CA ASN A 114 -0.90 6.99 -6.14
C ASN A 114 -1.45 7.28 -4.74
N SER A 115 -1.06 6.47 -3.76
CA SER A 115 -1.49 6.61 -2.37
C SER A 115 -0.94 7.88 -1.73
N ASN A 116 -1.78 8.59 -1.00
CA ASN A 116 -1.41 9.81 -0.30
C ASN A 116 -1.75 9.73 1.19
N ILE A 117 -0.98 10.45 1.99
CA ILE A 117 -1.24 10.71 3.42
C ILE A 117 -1.39 12.20 3.63
N VAL A 118 -2.27 12.58 4.54
CA VAL A 118 -2.50 13.98 4.90
C VAL A 118 -1.93 14.22 6.30
N CYS A 119 -0.95 15.12 6.40
CA CYS A 119 -0.29 15.55 7.64
C CYS A 119 -0.85 16.88 8.12
N ALA A 120 -2.16 16.99 8.26
CA ALA A 120 -2.84 18.24 8.60
C ALA A 120 -3.40 18.22 10.02
N THR A 121 -3.45 19.38 10.65
CA THR A 121 -4.18 19.62 11.88
C THR A 121 -5.69 19.59 11.61
N GLU A 122 -6.51 19.43 12.65
CA GLU A 122 -7.97 19.51 12.50
C GLU A 122 -8.45 20.85 11.90
N GLU A 123 -7.74 21.95 12.18
CA GLU A 123 -8.05 23.28 11.65
C GLU A 123 -7.73 23.35 10.16
N GLU A 124 -6.56 22.86 9.72
CA GLU A 124 -6.19 22.80 8.32
C GLU A 124 -7.13 21.90 7.51
N LEU A 125 -7.56 20.76 8.09
CA LEU A 125 -8.56 19.89 7.47
C LEU A 125 -9.91 20.62 7.28
N LYS A 126 -10.38 21.35 8.29
CA LYS A 126 -11.62 22.12 8.22
C LYS A 126 -11.55 23.26 7.20
N ASN A 127 -10.38 23.89 7.07
CA ASN A 127 -10.15 25.02 6.16
C ASN A 127 -9.77 24.59 4.75
N GLY A 128 -9.53 23.30 4.51
CA GLY A 128 -9.04 22.79 3.22
C GLY A 128 -7.63 23.27 2.84
N THR A 129 -6.81 23.66 3.85
CA THR A 129 -5.47 24.24 3.65
C THR A 129 -4.37 23.20 3.88
N TYR A 130 -4.50 22.04 3.27
CA TYR A 130 -3.52 20.97 3.39
C TYR A 130 -3.07 20.45 2.03
N ASN A 131 -1.84 19.95 1.95
CA ASN A 131 -1.31 19.28 0.77
C ASN A 131 -1.16 17.79 1.06
N PRO A 132 -1.73 16.91 0.22
CA PRO A 132 -1.47 15.48 0.32
C PRO A 132 -0.01 15.18 0.00
N MET A 133 0.62 14.37 0.84
CA MET A 133 1.98 13.87 0.64
C MET A 133 1.92 12.43 0.10
N PRO A 134 2.76 12.05 -0.89
CA PRO A 134 2.82 10.67 -1.35
C PRO A 134 3.17 9.72 -0.22
N LEU A 135 2.30 8.72 0.03
CA LEU A 135 2.47 7.75 1.10
C LEU A 135 3.77 6.93 0.93
N TYR A 136 4.16 6.64 -0.31
CA TYR A 136 5.37 5.88 -0.59
C TYR A 136 6.63 6.60 -0.08
N TYR A 137 6.74 7.92 -0.16
CA TYR A 137 7.88 8.66 0.42
C TYR A 137 7.93 8.51 1.93
N PHE A 138 6.79 8.68 2.60
CA PHE A 138 6.71 8.50 4.04
C PHE A 138 7.07 7.06 4.46
N SER A 139 6.54 6.08 3.76
CA SER A 139 6.80 4.67 4.04
C SER A 139 8.26 4.30 3.81
N ILE A 140 8.88 4.74 2.69
CA ILE A 140 10.30 4.50 2.42
C ILE A 140 11.17 5.14 3.52
N LEU A 141 10.85 6.36 3.92
CA LEU A 141 11.64 7.09 4.91
C LEU A 141 11.67 6.38 6.26
N PHE A 142 10.53 5.86 6.72
CA PHE A 142 10.38 5.26 8.06
C PHE A 142 10.47 3.73 8.08
N ASN A 143 10.24 3.05 6.96
CA ASN A 143 10.22 1.58 6.90
C ASN A 143 11.24 1.00 5.90
N GLY A 144 11.94 1.86 5.14
CA GLY A 144 12.90 1.43 4.13
C GLY A 144 12.28 0.82 2.87
N GLN A 145 10.96 0.91 2.71
CA GLN A 145 10.22 0.35 1.59
C GLN A 145 8.83 1.00 1.48
N THR A 146 8.19 0.87 0.33
CA THR A 146 6.82 1.35 0.16
C THR A 146 5.84 0.53 1.00
N TRP A 147 4.63 1.06 1.18
CA TRP A 147 3.57 0.35 1.89
C TRP A 147 3.20 -0.97 1.19
N TYR A 148 3.14 -0.96 -0.14
CA TYR A 148 2.83 -2.16 -0.92
C TYR A 148 3.94 -3.22 -0.90
N GLU A 149 5.21 -2.82 -0.89
CA GLU A 149 6.33 -3.75 -0.68
C GLU A 149 6.22 -4.41 0.71
N ASN A 150 5.96 -3.60 1.74
CA ASN A 150 5.94 -4.07 3.12
C ASN A 150 4.85 -5.12 3.39
N TYR A 151 3.67 -4.93 2.81
CA TYR A 151 2.50 -5.75 3.14
C TYR A 151 2.11 -6.77 2.08
N PHE A 152 2.54 -6.60 0.83
CA PHE A 152 2.10 -7.42 -0.29
C PHE A 152 3.24 -7.93 -1.18
N ASN A 153 4.49 -7.77 -0.76
CA ASN A 153 5.69 -8.12 -1.55
C ASN A 153 5.63 -7.54 -2.98
N ALA A 154 5.11 -6.32 -3.10
CA ALA A 154 5.04 -5.66 -4.40
C ALA A 154 6.44 -5.30 -4.90
N THR A 155 6.63 -5.39 -6.21
CA THR A 155 7.86 -4.99 -6.89
C THR A 155 7.53 -4.08 -8.06
N GLN A 156 8.48 -3.28 -8.51
CA GLN A 156 8.33 -2.64 -9.82
C GLN A 156 8.36 -3.73 -10.90
N LYS A 157 7.57 -3.55 -11.94
CA LYS A 157 7.48 -4.47 -13.08
C LYS A 157 8.84 -4.67 -13.77
N ASP A 158 9.66 -3.62 -13.81
CA ASP A 158 11.04 -3.67 -14.26
C ASP A 158 11.95 -4.07 -13.07
N GLU A 159 12.43 -5.30 -13.08
CA GLU A 159 13.29 -5.84 -12.02
C GLU A 159 14.62 -5.08 -11.86
N VAL A 160 15.21 -4.59 -12.96
CA VAL A 160 16.45 -3.82 -12.93
C VAL A 160 16.23 -2.50 -12.21
N ARG A 161 15.15 -1.81 -12.53
CA ARG A 161 14.75 -0.57 -11.85
C ARG A 161 14.42 -0.82 -10.39
N HIS A 162 13.68 -1.90 -10.10
CA HIS A 162 13.38 -2.27 -8.72
C HIS A 162 14.66 -2.48 -7.91
N GLN A 163 15.63 -3.20 -8.45
CA GLN A 163 16.91 -3.41 -7.78
C GLN A 163 17.71 -2.11 -7.61
N GLN A 164 17.73 -1.23 -8.59
CA GLN A 164 18.37 0.08 -8.48
C GLN A 164 17.73 0.94 -7.39
N TYR A 165 16.41 0.98 -7.35
CA TYR A 165 15.66 1.65 -6.30
C TYR A 165 15.99 1.08 -4.91
N ARG A 166 15.94 -0.25 -4.73
CA ARG A 166 16.23 -0.90 -3.44
C ARG A 166 17.68 -0.64 -2.99
N THR A 167 18.64 -0.72 -3.91
CA THR A 167 20.04 -0.39 -3.63
C THR A 167 20.17 1.05 -3.15
N ARG A 168 19.52 1.98 -3.83
CA ARG A 168 19.56 3.41 -3.49
C ARG A 168 18.95 3.69 -2.11
N VAL A 169 17.81 3.10 -1.81
CA VAL A 169 17.15 3.21 -0.49
C VAL A 169 18.05 2.66 0.61
N THR A 170 18.65 1.49 0.40
CA THR A 170 19.56 0.89 1.38
C THR A 170 20.79 1.75 1.63
N GLU A 171 21.40 2.26 0.56
CA GLU A 171 22.57 3.12 0.65
C GLU A 171 22.27 4.39 1.47
N PHE A 172 21.20 5.12 1.14
CA PHE A 172 20.94 6.37 1.85
C PHE A 172 20.49 6.15 3.29
N LEU A 173 19.67 5.15 3.57
CA LEU A 173 19.16 4.93 4.93
C LEU A 173 20.24 4.42 5.89
N TYR A 174 21.04 3.44 5.46
CA TYR A 174 21.87 2.66 6.37
C TYR A 174 23.37 2.97 6.28
N SER A 175 23.83 3.77 5.31
CA SER A 175 25.23 4.15 5.22
C SER A 175 25.58 5.29 6.17
N PRO A 176 26.47 5.07 7.17
CA PRO A 176 26.97 6.16 8.02
C PRO A 176 27.79 7.18 7.22
N GLU A 177 28.47 6.73 6.16
CA GLU A 177 29.26 7.61 5.32
C GLU A 177 28.37 8.54 4.51
N PHE A 178 27.28 8.04 3.95
CA PHE A 178 26.33 8.84 3.22
C PHE A 178 25.78 9.99 4.08
N LYS A 179 25.37 9.70 5.34
CA LYS A 179 24.90 10.72 6.28
C LYS A 179 26.00 11.72 6.66
N ARG A 180 27.23 11.27 6.92
CA ARG A 180 28.36 12.17 7.27
C ARG A 180 28.67 13.17 6.17
N ASN A 181 28.45 12.80 4.91
CA ASN A 181 28.67 13.67 3.74
C ASN A 181 27.59 14.77 3.59
N ILE A 182 26.47 14.60 4.27
CA ILE A 182 25.38 15.60 4.30
C ILE A 182 25.32 16.17 5.72
N ARG A 183 25.94 17.33 5.93
CA ARG A 183 25.86 18.05 7.22
C ARG A 183 24.46 18.61 7.40
N PHE A 184 24.07 18.93 8.66
CA PHE A 184 22.72 19.43 8.94
C PHE A 184 22.39 20.71 8.18
N ASP A 185 23.33 21.65 8.06
CA ASP A 185 23.20 22.86 7.27
C ASP A 185 22.88 22.56 5.79
N ARG A 186 23.55 21.56 5.21
CA ARG A 186 23.26 21.09 3.85
C ARG A 186 21.93 20.34 3.75
N PHE A 187 21.62 19.51 4.76
CA PHE A 187 20.36 18.81 4.83
C PHE A 187 19.18 19.78 4.77
N VAL A 188 19.19 20.84 5.60
CA VAL A 188 18.09 21.82 5.61
C VAL A 188 18.08 22.71 4.36
N ALA A 189 19.26 23.00 3.81
CA ALA A 189 19.38 23.79 2.58
C ALA A 189 18.80 23.10 1.34
N LEU A 190 18.71 21.76 1.33
CA LEU A 190 18.08 21.01 0.23
C LEU A 190 16.61 21.40 0.02
N PHE A 191 15.94 21.93 1.02
CA PHE A 191 14.53 22.34 0.97
C PHE A 191 14.35 23.87 1.03
N GLY A 192 15.42 24.64 0.83
CA GLY A 192 15.37 26.08 0.91
C GLY A 192 15.11 26.63 2.31
N LYS A 193 15.42 25.84 3.35
CA LYS A 193 15.27 26.19 4.76
C LYS A 193 16.60 26.56 5.39
N ARG A 194 16.55 27.26 6.53
CA ARG A 194 17.71 27.58 7.36
C ARG A 194 17.69 26.72 8.61
N GLU A 195 18.85 26.55 9.26
CA GLU A 195 18.97 25.73 10.48
C GLU A 195 18.01 26.19 11.58
N GLU A 196 17.83 27.51 11.73
CA GLU A 196 16.98 28.09 12.76
C GLU A 196 15.50 27.71 12.58
N GLU A 197 15.09 27.41 11.35
CA GLU A 197 13.72 27.01 11.02
C GLU A 197 13.47 25.51 11.32
N MET A 198 14.54 24.74 11.52
CA MET A 198 14.48 23.29 11.70
C MET A 198 15.21 22.78 12.94
N THR A 199 15.35 23.65 13.95
CA THR A 199 16.05 23.36 15.21
C THR A 199 15.52 22.13 15.94
N GLU A 200 14.24 21.85 15.85
CA GLU A 200 13.63 20.67 16.47
C GLU A 200 14.20 19.35 15.91
N LEU A 201 14.60 19.33 14.64
CA LEU A 201 15.23 18.15 14.01
C LEU A 201 16.73 18.04 14.31
N TYR A 202 17.38 19.12 14.69
CA TYR A 202 18.83 19.18 14.86
C TYR A 202 19.37 18.15 15.85
N GLN A 203 18.75 18.01 17.01
CA GLN A 203 19.17 17.04 18.03
C GLN A 203 19.01 15.58 17.57
N TYR A 204 17.92 15.28 16.83
CA TYR A 204 17.72 13.94 16.28
C TYR A 204 18.77 13.65 15.21
N TYR A 205 19.06 14.64 14.37
CA TYR A 205 20.04 14.53 13.30
C TYR A 205 21.46 14.27 13.80
N ASN A 206 21.92 15.06 14.79
CA ASN A 206 23.28 14.96 15.31
C ASN A 206 23.55 13.68 16.10
N ASN A 207 22.56 13.14 16.76
CA ASN A 207 22.68 11.93 17.57
C ASN A 207 22.61 10.64 16.72
N ALA A 208 22.28 10.73 15.46
CA ALA A 208 22.10 9.58 14.58
C ALA A 208 23.39 9.22 13.83
N ASN A 209 23.67 7.92 13.69
CA ASN A 209 24.81 7.42 12.91
C ASN A 209 24.53 7.38 11.41
N ASN A 210 23.30 7.12 11.01
CA ASN A 210 22.81 7.05 9.63
C ASN A 210 21.42 7.69 9.53
N PHE A 211 20.84 7.76 8.32
CA PHE A 211 19.52 8.36 8.16
C PHE A 211 18.40 7.53 8.77
N ASN A 212 18.50 6.20 8.77
CA ASN A 212 17.52 5.37 9.44
C ASN A 212 17.46 5.67 10.95
N ASP A 213 18.61 5.75 11.63
CA ASP A 213 18.66 6.11 13.05
C ASP A 213 18.03 7.49 13.29
N PHE A 214 18.31 8.45 12.39
CA PHE A 214 17.73 9.79 12.46
C PHE A 214 16.20 9.73 12.38
N PHE A 215 15.64 9.10 11.35
CA PHE A 215 14.20 9.04 11.17
C PHE A 215 13.50 8.23 12.26
N GLN A 216 14.10 7.12 12.70
CA GLN A 216 13.55 6.31 13.78
C GLN A 216 13.56 7.03 15.13
N SER A 217 14.48 7.97 15.37
CA SER A 217 14.53 8.77 16.58
C SER A 217 13.40 9.82 16.69
N ILE A 218 12.75 10.15 15.57
CA ILE A 218 11.58 11.06 15.57
C ILE A 218 10.39 10.31 16.19
N PRO A 219 9.76 10.85 17.26
CA PRO A 219 8.59 10.24 17.88
C PRO A 219 7.46 10.01 16.89
N LYS A 220 6.79 8.86 16.94
CA LYS A 220 5.77 8.47 15.95
C LYS A 220 4.69 9.54 15.74
N GLN A 221 4.21 10.16 16.82
CA GLN A 221 3.19 11.22 16.79
C GLN A 221 3.65 12.50 16.08
N ASP A 222 4.98 12.74 16.01
CA ASP A 222 5.55 13.96 15.42
C ASP A 222 6.04 13.76 13.99
N ARG A 223 6.14 12.51 13.52
CA ARG A 223 6.71 12.15 12.22
C ARG A 223 6.05 12.92 11.09
N CYS A 224 4.73 12.86 11.02
CA CYS A 224 3.95 13.52 9.96
C CYS A 224 4.26 15.02 9.92
N ARG A 225 4.07 15.72 11.03
CA ARG A 225 4.29 17.16 11.15
C ARG A 225 5.72 17.59 10.82
N LEU A 226 6.72 16.82 11.32
CA LEU A 226 8.12 17.19 11.18
C LEU A 226 8.71 16.92 9.80
N VAL A 227 8.14 15.98 9.02
CA VAL A 227 8.69 15.63 7.70
C VAL A 227 7.91 16.24 6.53
N ASP A 228 6.61 16.50 6.70
CA ASP A 228 5.74 17.05 5.65
C ASP A 228 6.35 18.27 4.91
N PRO A 229 6.94 19.25 5.59
CA PRO A 229 7.43 20.46 4.91
C PRO A 229 8.58 20.22 3.93
N TRP A 230 9.23 19.06 3.95
CA TRP A 230 10.46 18.82 3.19
C TRP A 230 10.61 17.43 2.56
N ILE A 231 9.78 16.46 2.95
CA ILE A 231 9.96 15.05 2.56
C ILE A 231 9.99 14.87 1.04
N GLU A 232 9.12 15.52 0.31
CA GLU A 232 9.02 15.35 -1.14
C GLU A 232 10.30 15.79 -1.86
N GLN A 233 10.84 16.94 -1.48
CA GLN A 233 12.08 17.47 -2.06
C GLN A 233 13.27 16.58 -1.69
N PHE A 234 13.33 16.14 -0.44
CA PHE A 234 14.38 15.25 0.03
C PHE A 234 14.34 13.89 -0.69
N MET A 235 13.18 13.29 -0.79
CA MET A 235 13.04 11.99 -1.45
C MET A 235 13.32 12.08 -2.96
N LYS A 236 12.90 13.15 -3.63
CA LYS A 236 13.29 13.42 -5.03
C LYS A 236 14.81 13.54 -5.18
N PHE A 237 15.48 14.23 -4.27
CA PHE A 237 16.95 14.36 -4.28
C PHE A 237 17.63 13.00 -4.05
N ILE A 238 17.17 12.21 -3.09
CA ILE A 238 17.78 10.94 -2.70
C ILE A 238 17.54 9.87 -3.77
N LEU A 239 16.30 9.69 -4.18
CA LEU A 239 15.91 8.61 -5.10
C LEU A 239 16.19 8.97 -6.56
N ASN A 240 16.19 10.27 -6.88
CA ASN A 240 16.35 10.75 -8.26
C ASN A 240 15.41 9.97 -9.19
N ASP A 241 15.89 9.48 -10.33
CA ASP A 241 15.10 8.70 -11.29
C ASP A 241 15.03 7.19 -10.97
N ALA A 242 15.53 6.76 -9.81
CA ALA A 242 15.52 5.34 -9.44
C ALA A 242 14.14 4.84 -9.00
N PHE A 243 13.26 5.75 -8.53
CA PHE A 243 11.92 5.40 -8.08
C PHE A 243 10.85 5.89 -9.06
N TYR A 244 9.93 4.99 -9.37
CA TYR A 244 8.74 5.29 -10.15
C TYR A 244 7.50 4.82 -9.37
N ASN A 245 6.49 5.66 -9.26
CA ASN A 245 5.22 5.31 -8.64
C ASN A 245 4.29 4.52 -9.57
N GLU A 246 4.67 4.32 -10.81
CA GLU A 246 3.93 3.61 -11.84
C GLU A 246 4.51 2.21 -12.09
N ASN A 247 3.69 1.34 -12.68
CA ASN A 247 4.10 0.01 -13.11
C ASN A 247 4.60 -0.90 -11.95
N TRP A 248 3.86 -0.93 -10.87
CA TRP A 248 4.05 -1.88 -9.79
C TRP A 248 3.26 -3.16 -10.02
N VAL A 249 3.73 -4.26 -9.44
CA VAL A 249 3.06 -5.56 -9.47
C VAL A 249 3.01 -6.18 -8.08
N ILE A 250 1.86 -6.76 -7.75
CA ILE A 250 1.71 -7.68 -6.61
C ILE A 250 1.71 -9.08 -7.17
N HIS A 251 2.61 -9.92 -6.70
CA HIS A 251 2.72 -11.33 -7.12
C HIS A 251 1.69 -12.20 -6.40
N LEU A 252 1.11 -13.16 -7.13
CA LEU A 252 0.14 -14.13 -6.60
C LEU A 252 0.68 -15.57 -6.76
N PRO A 253 0.43 -16.46 -5.79
CA PRO A 253 -0.19 -16.19 -4.48
C PRO A 253 0.66 -15.23 -3.65
N LEU A 254 0.06 -14.56 -2.68
CA LEU A 254 0.82 -13.76 -1.74
C LEU A 254 1.76 -14.69 -0.97
N GLU A 255 3.05 -14.60 -1.25
CA GLU A 255 4.07 -15.35 -0.51
C GLU A 255 4.13 -14.82 0.92
N MET A 256 3.91 -15.71 1.86
CA MET A 256 4.22 -15.44 3.26
C MET A 256 5.72 -15.66 3.43
N SER A 257 6.51 -14.59 3.40
CA SER A 257 7.95 -14.70 3.58
C SER A 257 8.27 -15.32 4.95
N GLU A 258 8.92 -16.49 4.94
CA GLU A 258 9.35 -17.19 6.17
C GLU A 258 10.35 -16.35 7.00
N GLU A 259 11.08 -15.44 6.38
CA GLU A 259 12.04 -14.57 7.07
C GLU A 259 11.41 -13.59 8.05
N ASN A 260 10.15 -13.21 7.88
CA ASN A 260 9.40 -12.43 8.85
C ASN A 260 8.85 -13.26 10.03
N ASN A 261 9.01 -14.59 10.01
CA ASN A 261 8.48 -15.49 11.05
C ASN A 261 9.26 -15.46 12.39
N GLN A 262 10.49 -14.95 12.43
CA GLN A 262 11.29 -14.99 13.67
C GLN A 262 11.03 -13.85 14.65
N SER A 263 10.40 -12.75 14.22
CA SER A 263 10.13 -11.59 15.06
C SER A 263 8.66 -11.18 15.17
N ARG A 264 7.76 -11.73 14.34
CA ARG A 264 6.34 -11.38 14.33
C ARG A 264 5.50 -12.60 14.69
N LYS A 265 4.77 -12.53 15.79
CA LYS A 265 3.74 -13.51 16.11
C LYS A 265 2.57 -13.31 15.14
N TYR A 266 2.47 -14.17 14.13
CA TYR A 266 1.32 -14.15 13.23
C TYR A 266 0.08 -14.67 13.95
N TYR A 267 -0.96 -13.88 13.96
CA TYR A 267 -2.28 -14.34 14.33
C TYR A 267 -2.96 -14.85 13.05
N CYS A 268 -3.29 -16.16 13.04
CA CYS A 268 -4.09 -16.77 11.99
C CYS A 268 -5.53 -16.90 12.49
N PRO A 269 -6.40 -15.90 12.34
CA PRO A 269 -7.80 -16.12 12.63
C PRO A 269 -8.32 -17.14 11.63
N LYS A 270 -8.99 -18.17 12.12
CA LYS A 270 -9.76 -19.09 11.26
C LYS A 270 -10.89 -18.27 10.66
N GLY A 271 -10.68 -17.76 9.45
CA GLY A 271 -11.73 -17.08 8.72
C GLY A 271 -12.84 -18.07 8.39
N ILE A 272 -14.03 -17.82 8.91
CA ILE A 272 -15.21 -18.58 8.51
C ILE A 272 -15.78 -17.91 7.28
N ILE A 273 -15.49 -18.47 6.10
CA ILE A 273 -16.17 -18.11 4.88
C ILE A 273 -17.51 -18.83 4.89
N THR A 274 -18.58 -18.12 5.20
CA THR A 274 -19.94 -18.65 5.11
C THR A 274 -20.39 -18.61 3.65
N ASN A 275 -20.26 -19.69 3.00
CA ASN A 275 -20.92 -20.32 1.85
C ASN A 275 -19.90 -21.04 0.96
N ASN A 276 -19.85 -22.38 1.09
CA ASN A 276 -19.20 -23.36 0.20
C ASN A 276 -17.70 -23.22 -0.14
N PHE A 277 -16.93 -22.44 0.60
CA PHE A 277 -15.47 -22.42 0.46
C PHE A 277 -14.81 -23.23 1.58
N GLN A 278 -13.82 -24.03 1.22
CA GLN A 278 -12.93 -24.66 2.20
C GLN A 278 -12.29 -23.56 3.05
N SER A 279 -12.23 -23.74 4.36
CA SER A 279 -11.64 -22.80 5.30
C SER A 279 -10.19 -22.54 4.94
N GLN A 280 -9.90 -21.41 4.32
CA GLN A 280 -8.53 -20.93 4.11
C GLN A 280 -8.11 -20.13 5.34
N ASN A 281 -6.95 -20.44 5.88
CA ASN A 281 -6.34 -19.67 6.96
C ASN A 281 -5.73 -18.41 6.36
N ILE A 282 -6.30 -17.24 6.66
CA ILE A 282 -5.70 -15.95 6.34
C ILE A 282 -4.85 -15.57 7.54
N CYS A 283 -3.53 -15.60 7.37
CA CYS A 283 -2.59 -15.21 8.41
C CYS A 283 -2.29 -13.71 8.36
N ILE A 284 -2.39 -13.05 9.50
CA ILE A 284 -2.16 -11.62 9.67
C ILE A 284 -1.16 -11.44 10.81
N SER A 285 -0.23 -10.48 10.69
CA SER A 285 0.70 -10.20 11.79
C SER A 285 -0.04 -9.58 12.99
N GLN A 286 0.43 -9.87 14.22
CA GLN A 286 -0.15 -9.28 15.43
C GLN A 286 0.00 -7.75 15.51
N GLU A 287 0.91 -7.17 14.72
CA GLU A 287 1.12 -5.73 14.63
C GLU A 287 0.14 -5.02 13.69
N ASP A 288 -0.61 -5.82 12.91
CA ASP A 288 -1.61 -5.35 11.94
C ASP A 288 -3.04 -5.36 12.53
N VAL A 289 -3.20 -5.72 13.84
CA VAL A 289 -4.51 -5.81 14.53
C VAL A 289 -4.65 -4.76 15.61
#